data_a5848141e3f69dcffcd53e2a10993b3d
#
_entry.id   a5848141e3f69dcffcd53e2a10993b3d
#
_cell.length_a   1.000
_cell.length_b   1.000
_cell.length_c   1.000
_cell.angle_alpha   90.00
_cell.angle_beta   90.00
_cell.angle_gamma   90.00
#
_symmetry.space_group_name_H-M   'P 1'
#
loop_
_entity.id
_entity.type
_entity.pdbx_description
1 polymer ?
#
loop_
_entity_poly.entity_id
_entity_poly.type
_entity_poly.pdbx_seq_one_letter_code
_entity_poly.pdbx_strand_id
1 'polypeptide(L)'
;MVEQSEQRNKDGDESPHLITIIVDGVDRQVRAGKWIVRDLKAALQIDPAKVLAQITPQGLKDLDDGEVIELHEKEQFMTHARSGGSS
;
A
#
# COMPACT_ATOMS: atom_id res chain seq x y z
N MET A 1 8.77 -30.92 15.57
CA MET A 1 8.78 -30.63 15.33
C MET A 1 8.58 -30.29 14.80
N VAL A 2 8.53 -30.05 14.85
CA VAL A 2 8.47 -29.42 14.33
C VAL A 2 8.17 -29.17 13.72
N GLU A 3 8.04 -28.93 13.53
CA GLU A 3 7.92 -28.53 12.94
C GLU A 3 7.67 -28.02 12.51
N GLN A 4 7.59 -28.00 12.41
CA GLN A 4 7.49 -27.35 11.96
C GLN A 4 7.48 -26.83 11.41
N SER A 5 7.55 -26.82 11.34
CA SER A 5 7.63 -26.16 10.76
C SER A 5 7.66 -26.04 10.01
N GLU A 6 7.60 -26.10 9.74
CA GLU A 6 7.68 -25.85 9.03
C GLU A 6 7.32 -25.69 8.27
N GLN A 7 7.16 -25.78 8.16
CA GLN A 7 6.81 -25.50 7.53
C GLN A 7 6.58 -25.00 7.00
N ARG A 8 6.65 -24.82 6.86
CA ARG A 8 6.39 -24.31 6.43
C ARG A 8 6.53 -23.96 5.64
N ASN A 9 6.55 -24.00 5.34
CA ASN A 9 6.67 -23.50 4.64
C ASN A 9 6.75 -23.50 3.84
N LYS A 10 6.82 -23.52 3.66
CA LYS A 10 6.76 -23.60 2.91
C LYS A 10 6.36 -23.22 2.24
N ASP A 11 6.16 -23.16 2.22
CA ASP A 11 5.66 -22.78 1.65
C ASP A 11 5.66 -21.94 1.52
N GLY A 12 6.07 -21.98 2.13
CA GLY A 12 6.43 -20.70 2.55
C GLY A 12 6.18 -19.54 1.67
N ASP A 13 6.34 -19.67 0.56
CA ASP A 13 6.10 -18.60 -0.38
C ASP A 13 4.67 -18.12 -0.36
N GLU A 14 3.82 -18.83 0.32
CA GLU A 14 2.45 -18.38 0.47
C GLU A 14 2.31 -17.29 1.50
N SER A 15 3.27 -17.16 2.36
CA SER A 15 3.19 -16.14 3.40
C SER A 15 3.34 -14.77 2.79
N PRO A 16 2.50 -13.82 3.21
CA PRO A 16 2.69 -12.46 2.73
C PRO A 16 4.03 -11.92 3.17
N HIS A 17 4.72 -11.30 2.29
CA HIS A 17 5.96 -10.62 2.61
C HIS A 17 5.61 -9.18 2.96
N LEU A 18 5.90 -8.76 4.17
CA LEU A 18 5.56 -7.42 4.61
C LEU A 18 6.68 -6.45 4.27
N ILE A 19 6.27 -5.30 3.80
CA ILE A 19 7.20 -4.21 3.52
C ILE A 19 6.72 -2.98 4.26
N THR A 20 7.62 -2.02 4.38
CA THR A 20 7.29 -0.74 4.99
C THR A 20 7.13 0.30 3.88
N ILE A 21 6.01 0.99 3.91
CA ILE A 21 5.82 2.18 3.07
C ILE A 21 5.58 3.36 3.98
N ILE A 22 5.77 4.55 3.47
CA ILE A 22 5.57 5.77 4.24
C ILE A 22 4.34 6.47 3.67
N VAL A 23 3.35 6.70 4.52
CA VAL A 23 2.12 7.38 4.12
C VAL A 23 1.95 8.59 5.01
N ASP A 24 1.92 9.77 4.41
CA ASP A 24 1.83 11.03 5.14
C ASP A 24 2.92 11.14 6.21
N GLY A 25 4.10 10.64 5.89
CA GLY A 25 5.23 10.70 6.81
C GLY A 25 5.22 9.66 7.91
N VAL A 26 4.30 8.71 7.86
CA VAL A 26 4.18 7.67 8.89
C VAL A 26 4.49 6.33 8.27
N ASP A 27 5.34 5.55 8.93
CA ASP A 27 5.68 4.21 8.48
C ASP A 27 4.48 3.30 8.64
N ARG A 28 4.15 2.57 7.58
CA ARG A 28 3.06 1.61 7.59
C ARG A 28 3.56 0.30 7.01
N GLN A 29 3.13 -0.80 7.59
CA GLN A 29 3.49 -2.12 7.07
C GLN A 29 2.32 -2.70 6.31
N VAL A 30 2.61 -3.20 5.12
CA VAL A 30 1.59 -3.80 4.27
C VAL A 30 2.21 -4.98 3.54
N ARG A 31 1.36 -5.82 2.99
CA ARG A 31 1.79 -6.93 2.17
C ARG A 31 2.43 -6.40 0.88
N ALA A 32 3.58 -6.96 0.55
CA ALA A 32 4.22 -6.60 -0.72
C ALA A 32 3.41 -7.14 -1.89
N GLY A 33 3.65 -6.57 -3.05
CA GLY A 33 3.03 -7.05 -4.28
C GLY A 33 2.01 -6.07 -4.80
N LYS A 34 1.10 -6.59 -5.59
CA LYS A 34 0.15 -5.75 -6.28
C LYS A 34 -1.08 -5.48 -5.42
N TRP A 35 -1.54 -4.26 -5.49
CA TRP A 35 -2.72 -3.82 -4.76
C TRP A 35 -3.61 -3.01 -5.67
N ILE A 36 -4.91 -3.19 -5.52
CA ILE A 36 -5.85 -2.22 -6.03
C ILE A 36 -5.87 -1.06 -5.05
N VAL A 37 -5.78 0.15 -5.55
CA VAL A 37 -5.64 1.33 -4.70
C VAL A 37 -6.76 1.40 -3.67
N ARG A 38 -7.97 1.13 -4.09
CA ARG A 38 -9.11 1.12 -3.19
C ARG A 38 -8.90 0.18 -2.01
N ASP A 39 -8.37 -1.01 -2.28
CA ASP A 39 -8.12 -1.99 -1.22
C ASP A 39 -6.98 -1.54 -0.32
N LEU A 40 -5.97 -0.93 -0.91
CA LEU A 40 -4.85 -0.42 -0.12
C LEU A 40 -5.31 0.68 0.83
N LYS A 41 -6.16 1.57 0.35
CA LYS A 41 -6.70 2.63 1.20
C LYS A 41 -7.46 2.02 2.37
N ALA A 42 -8.25 0.98 2.11
CA ALA A 42 -8.99 0.32 3.18
C ALA A 42 -8.05 -0.31 4.20
N ALA A 43 -7.00 -0.98 3.72
CA ALA A 43 -6.04 -1.62 4.61
C ALA A 43 -5.31 -0.60 5.47
N LEU A 44 -5.06 0.59 4.94
CA LEU A 44 -4.37 1.64 5.65
C LEU A 44 -5.33 2.53 6.45
N GLN A 45 -6.62 2.24 6.38
CA GLN A 45 -7.65 3.01 7.08
C GLN A 45 -7.68 4.46 6.61
N ILE A 46 -7.45 4.65 5.33
CA ILE A 46 -7.52 5.95 4.71
C ILE A 46 -8.95 6.20 4.28
N ASP A 47 -9.44 7.41 4.53
CA ASP A 47 -10.78 7.80 4.12
C ASP A 47 -10.94 7.56 2.62
N PRO A 48 -11.93 6.77 2.19
CA PRO A 48 -12.09 6.50 0.76
C PRO A 48 -12.37 7.74 -0.08
N ALA A 49 -12.82 8.82 0.53
CA ALA A 49 -13.04 10.05 -0.20
C ALA A 49 -11.74 10.79 -0.52
N LYS A 50 -10.65 10.41 0.13
CA LYS A 50 -9.38 11.07 -0.14
C LYS A 50 -8.66 10.42 -1.30
N VAL A 51 -7.77 11.18 -1.91
CA VAL A 51 -6.93 10.68 -2.99
C VAL A 51 -5.61 10.22 -2.42
N LEU A 52 -5.18 9.02 -2.81
CA LEU A 52 -3.86 8.53 -2.47
C LEU A 52 -2.92 8.89 -3.60
N ALA A 53 -1.83 9.55 -3.27
CA ALA A 53 -0.86 9.99 -4.27
C ALA A 53 0.48 9.36 -3.95
N GLN A 54 1.19 8.97 -5.00
CA GLN A 54 2.53 8.43 -4.86
C GLN A 54 3.53 9.56 -5.05
N ILE A 55 4.51 9.62 -4.15
CA ILE A 55 5.57 10.62 -4.25
C ILE A 55 6.65 10.06 -5.15
N THR A 56 6.91 10.73 -6.25
CA THR A 56 7.91 10.31 -7.23
C THR A 56 8.92 11.42 -7.44
N PRO A 57 10.07 11.12 -8.07
CA PRO A 57 11.03 12.16 -8.38
C PRO A 57 10.47 13.27 -9.26
N GLN A 58 9.43 12.96 -10.02
CA GLN A 58 8.77 13.96 -10.87
C GLN A 58 7.68 14.71 -10.17
N GLY A 59 7.37 14.36 -8.92
CA GLY A 59 6.29 15.00 -8.18
C GLY A 59 5.24 14.00 -7.74
N LEU A 60 4.08 14.50 -7.41
CA LEU A 60 3.01 13.66 -6.93
C LEU A 60 2.24 13.07 -8.11
N LYS A 61 1.95 11.79 -7.98
CA LYS A 61 1.10 11.10 -8.96
C LYS A 61 -0.14 10.61 -8.24
N ASP A 62 -1.29 11.21 -8.55
CA ASP A 62 -2.56 10.77 -7.98
C ASP A 62 -2.92 9.40 -8.54
N LEU A 63 -3.42 8.54 -7.66
CA LEU A 63 -3.79 7.18 -8.03
C LEU A 63 -5.29 7.04 -8.01
N ASP A 64 -5.83 6.39 -9.05
CA ASP A 64 -7.26 6.12 -9.11
C ASP A 64 -7.60 4.92 -8.23
N ASP A 65 -8.81 4.92 -7.68
CA ASP A 65 -9.25 3.85 -6.81
C ASP A 65 -9.19 2.48 -7.46
N GLY A 66 -9.45 2.43 -8.75
CA GLY A 66 -9.41 1.16 -9.46
C GLY A 66 -8.05 0.79 -10.04
N GLU A 67 -7.07 1.62 -9.83
CA GLU A 67 -5.75 1.39 -10.38
C GLU A 67 -5.03 0.30 -9.60
N VAL A 68 -4.25 -0.52 -10.31
CA VAL A 68 -3.43 -1.55 -9.69
C VAL A 68 -2.00 -1.05 -9.66
N ILE A 69 -1.41 -1.05 -8.47
CA ILE A 69 -0.03 -0.62 -8.30
C ILE A 69 0.74 -1.72 -7.61
N GLU A 70 2.04 -1.71 -7.79
CA GLU A 70 2.93 -2.65 -7.11
C GLU A 70 3.70 -1.89 -6.05
N LEU A 71 3.69 -2.42 -4.84
CA LEU A 71 4.32 -1.75 -3.71
C LEU A 71 5.73 -2.25 -3.51
N HIS A 72 6.62 -1.33 -3.18
CA HIS A 72 8.02 -1.64 -2.91
C HIS A 72 8.41 -1.06 -1.57
N GLU A 73 9.47 -1.60 -1.01
CA GLU A 73 9.98 -1.17 0.29
C GLU A 73 10.30 0.32 0.28
N LYS A 74 9.87 1.02 1.31
CA LYS A 74 10.17 2.44 1.51
C LYS A 74 9.52 3.37 0.50
N GLU A 75 8.54 2.88 -0.22
CA GLU A 75 7.81 3.73 -1.14
C GLU A 75 7.03 4.79 -0.37
N GLN A 76 6.96 5.99 -0.91
CA GLN A 76 6.33 7.10 -0.20
C GLN A 76 5.04 7.51 -0.87
N PHE A 77 4.07 7.79 -0.04
CA PHE A 77 2.74 8.20 -0.47
C PHE A 77 2.24 9.33 0.41
N MET A 78 1.26 10.05 -0.07
CA MET A 78 0.54 10.98 0.77
C MET A 78 -0.91 11.01 0.34
N THR A 79 -1.76 11.51 1.22
CA THR A 79 -3.18 11.65 0.92
C THR A 79 -3.54 13.12 0.87
N HIS A 80 -4.54 13.42 0.08
CA HIS A 80 -5.06 14.78 0.03
C HIS A 80 -6.54 14.75 -0.33
N ALA A 81 -7.21 15.82 -0.05
CA ALA A 81 -8.63 15.92 -0.35
C ALA A 81 -8.82 15.90 -1.86
N ARG A 82 -9.91 15.30 -2.29
CA ARG A 82 -10.26 15.29 -3.71
C ARG A 82 -10.61 16.71 -4.11
N SER A 83 -9.88 17.20 -5.10
CA SER A 83 -10.05 18.57 -5.50
C SER A 83 -11.20 18.71 -6.50
N GLY A 84 -11.68 19.91 -6.61
CA GLY A 84 -12.64 20.25 -7.65
C GLY A 84 -14.06 19.92 -7.31
N GLY A 85 -14.29 18.79 -6.74
CA GLY A 85 -15.65 18.41 -6.46
C GLY A 85 -16.30 19.25 -5.40
N SER A 86 -15.51 19.87 -4.61
CA SER A 86 -16.03 20.62 -3.49
C SER A 86 -16.59 21.96 -3.87
N SER A 87 -16.13 22.46 -4.92
CA SER A 87 -16.49 23.83 -5.21
C SER A 87 -17.89 23.96 -5.68
#